data_adba337fd156cd9c62d3e689a8dfd7be
#
_entry.id   adba337fd156cd9c62d3e689a8dfd7be
#
_cell.length_a   1.000
_cell.length_b   1.000
_cell.length_c   1.000
_cell.angle_alpha   90.00
_cell.angle_beta   90.00
_cell.angle_gamma   90.00
#
_symmetry.space_group_name_H-M   'P 1'
#
loop_
_entity.id
_entity.type
_entity.pdbx_description
1 polymer ?
#
loop_
_entity_poly.entity_id
_entity_poly.type
_entity_poly.pdbx_seq_one_letter_code
_entity_poly.pdbx_strand_id
1 'polypeptide(L)'
;METLKKMIDEKAAANAFSGVVSIFCREHSIYNNAFGYRDVINEVPNGVETRFGIASGTKLFTALGIGKLIDQGRLTLETKVGAIDATHAAFIDPDATIRHLLTHTSGIFDYYDEETLTDFDHCPISIAWSELETPNDYLPLFVGQTMKFA
;
A
#
# COMPACT_ATOMS: atom_id res chain seq x y z
N MET A 1 -24.01 -20.06 13.34
CA MET A 1 -23.04 -19.14 13.95
C MET A 1 -21.92 -19.90 14.64
N GLU A 2 -22.22 -20.78 15.58
CA GLU A 2 -21.21 -21.59 16.29
C GLU A 2 -20.33 -22.43 15.33
N THR A 3 -20.94 -23.03 14.32
CA THR A 3 -20.21 -23.79 13.27
C THR A 3 -19.19 -22.95 12.54
N LEU A 4 -19.52 -21.67 12.22
CA LEU A 4 -18.61 -20.76 11.53
C LEU A 4 -17.40 -20.41 12.40
N LYS A 5 -17.63 -20.08 13.67
CA LYS A 5 -16.56 -19.79 14.64
C LYS A 5 -15.60 -20.95 14.75
N LYS A 6 -16.12 -22.17 14.98
CA LYS A 6 -15.34 -23.38 15.06
C LYS A 6 -14.51 -23.64 13.80
N MET A 7 -15.09 -23.46 12.61
CA MET A 7 -14.36 -23.61 11.35
C MET A 7 -13.20 -22.62 11.23
N ILE A 8 -13.37 -21.37 11.67
CA ILE A 8 -12.31 -20.36 11.64
C ILE A 8 -11.19 -20.75 12.60
N ASP A 9 -11.52 -21.11 13.83
CA ASP A 9 -10.55 -21.51 14.85
C ASP A 9 -9.74 -22.74 14.40
N GLU A 10 -10.41 -23.75 13.87
CA GLU A 10 -9.76 -24.94 13.33
C GLU A 10 -8.84 -24.63 12.15
N LYS A 11 -9.27 -23.76 11.23
CA LYS A 11 -8.47 -23.35 10.07
C LYS A 11 -7.27 -22.51 10.47
N ALA A 12 -7.45 -21.58 11.42
CA ALA A 12 -6.36 -20.77 11.94
C ALA A 12 -5.28 -21.64 12.60
N ALA A 13 -5.69 -22.60 13.42
CA ALA A 13 -4.77 -23.54 14.07
C ALA A 13 -4.06 -24.45 13.05
N ALA A 14 -4.80 -25.01 12.08
CA ALA A 14 -4.24 -25.91 11.08
C ALA A 14 -3.22 -25.27 10.14
N ASN A 15 -3.30 -23.94 9.92
CA ASN A 15 -2.40 -23.19 9.04
C ASN A 15 -1.39 -22.33 9.81
N ALA A 16 -1.27 -22.46 11.11
CA ALA A 16 -0.42 -21.61 11.96
C ALA A 16 -0.64 -20.11 11.68
N PHE A 17 -1.91 -19.71 11.44
CA PHE A 17 -2.25 -18.33 11.11
C PHE A 17 -1.91 -17.39 12.26
N SER A 18 -1.26 -16.27 11.92
CA SER A 18 -0.97 -15.18 12.85
C SER A 18 -1.63 -13.90 12.36
N GLY A 19 -2.50 -13.32 13.17
CA GLY A 19 -3.25 -12.13 12.82
C GLY A 19 -4.58 -12.03 13.58
N VAL A 20 -5.47 -11.18 13.07
CA VAL A 20 -6.83 -10.99 13.62
C VAL A 20 -7.87 -11.29 12.53
N VAL A 21 -8.89 -12.03 12.90
CA VAL A 21 -10.07 -12.27 12.06
C VAL A 21 -11.26 -11.58 12.68
N SER A 22 -11.84 -10.62 11.96
CA SER A 22 -13.05 -9.90 12.35
C SER A 22 -14.14 -10.08 11.31
N ILE A 23 -15.32 -10.50 11.72
CA ILE A 23 -16.48 -10.64 10.85
C ILE A 23 -17.62 -9.79 11.41
N PHE A 24 -18.16 -8.96 10.54
CA PHE A 24 -19.29 -8.09 10.86
C PHE A 24 -20.49 -8.46 9.99
N CYS A 25 -21.67 -8.33 10.58
CA CYS A 25 -22.93 -8.30 9.85
C CYS A 25 -23.59 -6.95 10.11
N ARG A 26 -23.61 -6.11 9.07
CA ARG A 26 -23.94 -4.69 9.21
C ARG A 26 -23.02 -4.04 10.27
N GLU A 27 -23.56 -3.50 11.35
CA GLU A 27 -22.82 -2.84 12.44
C GLU A 27 -22.48 -3.77 13.61
N HIS A 28 -22.89 -5.04 13.56
CA HIS A 28 -22.67 -5.99 14.65
C HIS A 28 -21.48 -6.90 14.36
N SER A 29 -20.52 -6.92 15.29
CA SER A 29 -19.46 -7.93 15.27
C SER A 29 -20.05 -9.29 15.62
N ILE A 30 -19.91 -10.26 14.73
CA ILE A 30 -20.36 -11.64 14.94
C ILE A 30 -19.21 -12.60 15.26
N TYR A 31 -17.99 -12.18 14.94
CA TYR A 31 -16.77 -12.87 15.31
C TYR A 31 -15.61 -11.87 15.37
N ASN A 32 -14.77 -11.95 16.40
CA ASN A 32 -13.56 -11.15 16.50
C ASN A 32 -12.56 -11.91 17.37
N ASN A 33 -11.50 -12.42 16.79
CA ASN A 33 -10.50 -13.22 17.48
C ASN A 33 -9.09 -12.99 16.91
N ALA A 34 -8.09 -13.11 17.78
CA ALA A 34 -6.68 -12.98 17.47
C ALA A 34 -5.97 -14.33 17.57
N PHE A 35 -4.98 -14.56 16.71
CA PHE A 35 -4.23 -15.81 16.61
C PHE A 35 -2.74 -15.49 16.46
N GLY A 36 -1.88 -16.40 16.93
CA GLY A 36 -0.44 -16.28 16.80
C GLY A 36 0.15 -15.10 17.58
N TYR A 37 1.33 -14.65 17.19
CA TYR A 37 2.14 -13.69 17.92
C TYR A 37 2.37 -12.43 17.10
N ARG A 38 2.32 -11.25 17.75
CA ARG A 38 2.78 -9.97 17.20
C ARG A 38 4.30 -9.79 17.34
N ASP A 39 4.91 -10.54 18.24
CA ASP A 39 6.35 -10.65 18.42
C ASP A 39 6.66 -12.12 18.72
N VAL A 40 7.21 -12.79 17.70
CA VAL A 40 7.50 -14.23 17.77
C VAL A 40 8.68 -14.51 18.70
N ILE A 41 9.68 -13.61 18.72
CA ILE A 41 10.91 -13.81 19.52
C ILE A 41 10.59 -13.75 21.00
N ASN A 42 9.76 -12.80 21.41
CA ASN A 42 9.38 -12.59 22.81
C ASN A 42 8.06 -13.29 23.18
N GLU A 43 7.51 -14.10 22.29
CA GLU A 43 6.24 -14.84 22.47
C GLU A 43 5.07 -13.94 22.90
N VAL A 44 5.02 -12.70 22.40
CA VAL A 44 3.93 -11.77 22.71
C VAL A 44 2.75 -12.03 21.79
N PRO A 45 1.59 -12.51 22.30
CA PRO A 45 0.47 -12.88 21.45
C PRO A 45 -0.16 -11.67 20.75
N ASN A 46 -0.80 -11.92 19.61
CA ASN A 46 -1.71 -10.96 19.01
C ASN A 46 -2.93 -10.73 19.92
N GLY A 47 -3.42 -9.51 19.93
CA GLY A 47 -4.73 -9.15 20.46
C GLY A 47 -5.60 -8.57 19.34
N VAL A 48 -6.89 -8.47 19.58
CA VAL A 48 -7.83 -7.89 18.58
C VAL A 48 -7.51 -6.42 18.26
N GLU A 49 -6.76 -5.75 19.13
CA GLU A 49 -6.29 -4.37 18.95
C GLU A 49 -4.86 -4.28 18.37
N THR A 50 -4.25 -5.41 18.00
CA THR A 50 -2.94 -5.40 17.37
C THR A 50 -3.02 -4.66 16.02
N ARG A 51 -2.10 -3.71 15.83
CA ARG A 51 -2.03 -2.93 14.58
C ARG A 51 -1.12 -3.65 13.60
N PHE A 52 -1.61 -3.79 12.38
CA PHE A 52 -0.88 -4.40 11.28
C PHE A 52 -0.58 -3.35 10.20
N GLY A 53 0.61 -3.42 9.60
CA GLY A 53 0.90 -2.66 8.40
C GLY A 53 0.00 -3.14 7.24
N ILE A 54 -0.61 -2.19 6.53
CA ILE A 54 -1.55 -2.51 5.45
C ILE A 54 -0.93 -2.43 4.06
N ALA A 55 0.38 -2.20 3.99
CA ALA A 55 1.13 -2.12 2.73
C ALA A 55 0.37 -1.32 1.65
N SER A 56 0.14 -1.90 0.48
CA SER A 56 -0.59 -1.26 -0.63
C SER A 56 -2.05 -0.90 -0.31
N GLY A 57 -2.64 -1.40 0.77
CA GLY A 57 -3.93 -0.91 1.26
C GLY A 57 -3.93 0.59 1.57
N THR A 58 -2.75 1.17 1.83
CA THR A 58 -2.54 2.62 2.00
C THR A 58 -2.94 3.41 0.75
N LYS A 59 -2.83 2.84 -0.45
CA LYS A 59 -3.22 3.50 -1.71
C LYS A 59 -4.70 3.90 -1.75
N LEU A 60 -5.57 3.15 -1.06
CA LEU A 60 -6.97 3.53 -0.91
C LEU A 60 -7.12 4.91 -0.24
N PHE A 61 -6.37 5.16 0.84
CA PHE A 61 -6.43 6.44 1.54
C PHE A 61 -5.88 7.58 0.69
N THR A 62 -4.83 7.32 -0.10
CA THR A 62 -4.33 8.29 -1.08
C THR A 62 -5.41 8.63 -2.11
N ALA A 63 -6.07 7.62 -2.68
CA ALA A 63 -7.15 7.82 -3.65
C ALA A 63 -8.34 8.61 -3.05
N LEU A 64 -8.72 8.31 -1.80
CA LEU A 64 -9.75 9.06 -1.08
C LEU A 64 -9.33 10.52 -0.84
N GLY A 65 -8.07 10.77 -0.51
CA GLY A 65 -7.52 12.13 -0.37
C GLY A 65 -7.59 12.91 -1.69
N ILE A 66 -7.21 12.29 -2.80
CA ILE A 66 -7.34 12.89 -4.14
C ILE A 66 -8.81 13.14 -4.49
N GLY A 67 -9.71 12.18 -4.24
CA GLY A 67 -11.15 12.36 -4.43
C GLY A 67 -11.68 13.58 -3.68
N LYS A 68 -11.23 13.76 -2.43
CA LYS A 68 -11.60 14.94 -1.63
C LYS A 68 -11.13 16.26 -2.25
N LEU A 69 -9.93 16.28 -2.84
CA LEU A 69 -9.42 17.47 -3.54
C LEU A 69 -10.20 17.75 -4.82
N ILE A 70 -10.66 16.71 -5.52
CA ILE A 70 -11.52 16.84 -6.70
C ILE A 70 -12.88 17.41 -6.30
N ASP A 71 -13.51 16.90 -5.23
CA ASP A 71 -14.79 17.40 -4.72
C ASP A 71 -14.72 18.89 -4.31
N GLN A 72 -13.54 19.33 -3.86
CA GLN A 72 -13.26 20.73 -3.51
C GLN A 72 -12.95 21.61 -4.74
N GLY A 73 -12.93 21.06 -5.95
CA GLY A 73 -12.56 21.78 -7.17
C GLY A 73 -11.08 22.17 -7.28
N ARG A 74 -10.22 21.58 -6.43
CA ARG A 74 -8.77 21.87 -6.40
C ARG A 74 -8.00 21.07 -7.46
N LEU A 75 -8.50 19.90 -7.84
CA LEU A 75 -7.96 19.01 -8.86
C LEU A 75 -9.10 18.51 -9.76
N THR A 76 -8.71 17.99 -10.90
CA THR A 76 -9.56 17.16 -11.77
C THR A 76 -8.78 15.90 -12.13
N LEU A 77 -9.45 14.90 -12.67
CA LEU A 77 -8.77 13.69 -13.16
C LEU A 77 -7.81 14.01 -14.32
N GLU A 78 -8.05 15.08 -15.07
CA GLU A 78 -7.23 15.54 -16.20
C GLU A 78 -6.13 16.53 -15.77
N THR A 79 -6.03 16.89 -14.48
CA THR A 79 -4.95 17.75 -13.99
C THR A 79 -3.62 17.03 -14.21
N LYS A 80 -2.70 17.69 -14.93
CA LYS A 80 -1.35 17.19 -15.20
C LYS A 80 -0.47 17.34 -13.97
N VAL A 81 0.41 16.38 -13.75
CA VAL A 81 1.37 16.39 -12.63
C VAL A 81 2.26 17.63 -12.70
N GLY A 82 2.72 18.00 -13.91
CA GLY A 82 3.53 19.20 -14.13
C GLY A 82 2.85 20.52 -13.73
N ALA A 83 1.52 20.56 -13.69
CA ALA A 83 0.76 21.72 -13.23
C ALA A 83 0.65 21.82 -11.70
N ILE A 84 0.86 20.70 -10.99
CA ILE A 84 0.81 20.65 -9.52
C ILE A 84 2.15 21.06 -8.92
N ASP A 85 3.21 20.46 -9.41
CA ASP A 85 4.57 20.69 -8.93
C ASP A 85 5.59 20.46 -10.07
N ALA A 86 6.01 21.57 -10.68
CA ALA A 86 6.97 21.53 -11.78
C ALA A 86 8.35 21.01 -11.35
N THR A 87 8.70 21.13 -10.07
CA THR A 87 10.00 20.67 -9.55
C THR A 87 10.06 19.16 -9.53
N HIS A 88 9.02 18.51 -9.01
CA HIS A 88 8.93 17.06 -8.93
C HIS A 88 8.53 16.44 -10.27
N ALA A 89 7.81 17.17 -11.13
CA ALA A 89 7.48 16.74 -12.48
C ALA A 89 8.71 16.53 -13.39
N ALA A 90 9.88 17.05 -13.02
CA ALA A 90 11.12 16.76 -13.74
C ALA A 90 11.59 15.30 -13.59
N PHE A 91 11.06 14.57 -12.61
CA PHE A 91 11.40 13.17 -12.33
C PHE A 91 10.43 12.16 -12.94
N ILE A 92 9.27 12.64 -13.39
CA ILE A 92 8.20 11.84 -13.98
C ILE A 92 7.68 12.56 -15.22
N ASP A 93 6.89 11.87 -16.05
CA ASP A 93 6.28 12.52 -17.21
C ASP A 93 5.39 13.69 -16.75
N PRO A 94 5.70 14.95 -17.15
CA PRO A 94 4.93 16.11 -16.75
C PRO A 94 3.50 16.11 -17.33
N ASP A 95 3.27 15.34 -18.39
CA ASP A 95 1.97 15.19 -19.04
C ASP A 95 1.11 14.07 -18.41
N ALA A 96 1.68 13.24 -17.53
CA ALA A 96 0.92 12.29 -16.74
C ALA A 96 -0.18 13.03 -15.95
N THR A 97 -1.38 12.48 -15.96
CA THR A 97 -2.54 13.07 -15.25
C THR A 97 -2.83 12.37 -13.94
N ILE A 98 -3.63 12.99 -13.10
CA ILE A 98 -4.16 12.37 -11.88
C ILE A 98 -4.87 11.05 -12.21
N ARG A 99 -5.59 10.99 -13.34
CA ARG A 99 -6.20 9.74 -13.82
C ARG A 99 -5.16 8.66 -14.03
N HIS A 100 -4.07 8.95 -14.74
CA HIS A 100 -3.02 7.99 -15.04
C HIS A 100 -2.38 7.44 -13.75
N LEU A 101 -2.14 8.31 -12.75
CA LEU A 101 -1.60 7.88 -11.45
C LEU A 101 -2.57 6.96 -10.69
N LEU A 102 -3.85 7.34 -10.63
CA LEU A 102 -4.87 6.56 -9.90
C LEU A 102 -5.17 5.20 -10.54
N THR A 103 -4.96 5.07 -11.86
CA THR A 103 -5.23 3.84 -12.61
C THR A 103 -3.98 3.02 -12.92
N HIS A 104 -2.81 3.44 -12.44
CA HIS A 104 -1.51 2.81 -12.72
C HIS A 104 -1.19 2.72 -14.23
N THR A 105 -1.56 3.75 -15.00
CA THR A 105 -1.35 3.84 -16.44
C THR A 105 -0.46 5.03 -16.84
N SER A 106 0.35 5.52 -15.90
CA SER A 106 1.24 6.67 -16.13
C SER A 106 2.53 6.31 -16.87
N GLY A 107 2.89 5.03 -16.97
CA GLY A 107 4.16 4.59 -17.52
C GLY A 107 5.40 4.95 -16.69
N ILE A 108 5.23 5.58 -15.52
CA ILE A 108 6.35 5.92 -14.64
C ILE A 108 7.11 4.65 -14.26
N PHE A 109 8.45 4.75 -14.25
CA PHE A 109 9.33 3.66 -13.85
C PHE A 109 8.99 3.17 -12.43
N ASP A 110 9.02 1.85 -12.26
CA ASP A 110 8.84 1.22 -10.96
C ASP A 110 10.19 0.78 -10.40
N TYR A 111 10.67 1.46 -9.36
CA TYR A 111 11.95 1.12 -8.72
C TYR A 111 11.90 -0.25 -7.99
N TYR A 112 10.72 -0.77 -7.74
CA TYR A 112 10.48 -2.10 -7.18
C TYR A 112 9.62 -2.92 -8.14
N ASP A 113 10.13 -3.11 -9.36
CA ASP A 113 9.41 -3.79 -10.43
C ASP A 113 9.37 -5.30 -10.22
N GLU A 114 8.27 -5.80 -9.68
CA GLU A 114 8.04 -7.22 -9.41
C GLU A 114 8.11 -8.11 -10.67
N GLU A 115 7.96 -7.53 -11.88
CA GLU A 115 8.10 -8.27 -13.15
C GLU A 115 9.56 -8.55 -13.49
N THR A 116 10.48 -7.74 -12.99
CA THR A 116 11.92 -7.85 -13.29
C THR A 116 12.76 -8.30 -12.10
N LEU A 117 12.26 -8.12 -10.87
CA LEU A 117 12.94 -8.55 -9.66
C LEU A 117 12.91 -10.08 -9.53
N THR A 118 14.10 -10.67 -9.39
CA THR A 118 14.28 -12.09 -9.13
C THR A 118 14.60 -12.41 -7.67
N ASP A 119 15.02 -11.39 -6.91
CA ASP A 119 15.33 -11.47 -5.48
C ASP A 119 14.63 -10.31 -4.76
N PHE A 120 13.56 -10.63 -4.05
CA PHE A 120 12.74 -9.65 -3.32
C PHE A 120 13.37 -9.22 -1.98
N ASP A 121 14.31 -10.01 -1.46
CA ASP A 121 15.00 -9.69 -0.20
C ASP A 121 16.14 -8.70 -0.44
N HIS A 122 16.66 -8.62 -1.66
CA HIS A 122 17.76 -7.76 -2.06
C HIS A 122 17.39 -6.87 -3.25
N CYS A 123 16.37 -6.03 -3.09
CA CYS A 123 16.02 -5.04 -4.12
C CYS A 123 17.19 -4.06 -4.33
N PRO A 124 17.71 -3.92 -5.55
CA PRO A 124 18.88 -3.10 -5.86
C PRO A 124 18.48 -1.61 -5.98
N ILE A 125 17.98 -1.01 -4.90
CA ILE A 125 17.75 0.43 -4.87
C ILE A 125 19.04 1.18 -4.46
N SER A 126 19.22 2.39 -4.99
CA SER A 126 20.41 3.22 -4.76
C SER A 126 20.45 3.89 -3.39
N ILE A 127 19.36 3.86 -2.65
CA ILE A 127 19.18 4.50 -1.34
C ILE A 127 18.83 3.41 -0.32
N ALA A 128 19.43 3.44 0.86
CA ALA A 128 19.09 2.47 1.89
C ALA A 128 17.63 2.63 2.35
N TRP A 129 16.93 1.51 2.58
CA TRP A 129 15.54 1.52 3.04
C TRP A 129 15.31 2.35 4.30
N SER A 130 16.31 2.40 5.19
CA SER A 130 16.29 3.20 6.43
C SER A 130 16.35 4.72 6.20
N GLU A 131 16.68 5.16 4.99
CA GLU A 131 16.78 6.56 4.61
C GLU A 131 15.52 7.05 3.88
N LEU A 132 14.59 6.15 3.55
CA LEU A 132 13.34 6.44 2.86
C LEU A 132 12.21 6.70 3.89
N GLU A 133 12.26 7.87 4.53
CA GLU A 133 11.32 8.24 5.61
C GLU A 133 10.09 9.00 5.10
N THR A 134 10.27 9.80 4.05
CA THR A 134 9.22 10.67 3.50
C THR A 134 8.97 10.37 2.01
N PRO A 135 7.80 10.73 1.45
CA PRO A 135 7.56 10.57 0.01
C PRO A 135 8.61 11.24 -0.89
N ASN A 136 9.23 12.33 -0.43
CA ASN A 136 10.26 13.03 -1.19
C ASN A 136 11.56 12.22 -1.33
N ASP A 137 11.84 11.34 -0.38
CA ASP A 137 13.07 10.52 -0.40
C ASP A 137 13.01 9.45 -1.50
N TYR A 138 11.80 9.13 -1.98
CA TYR A 138 11.58 8.18 -3.08
C TYR A 138 11.77 8.81 -4.46
N LEU A 139 11.64 10.14 -4.60
CA LEU A 139 11.71 10.81 -5.90
C LEU A 139 13.02 10.55 -6.66
N PRO A 140 14.21 10.56 -6.01
CA PRO A 140 15.46 10.26 -6.70
C PRO A 140 15.51 8.86 -7.34
N LEU A 141 14.67 7.91 -6.87
CA LEU A 141 14.62 6.56 -7.44
C LEU A 141 14.02 6.52 -8.84
N PHE A 142 13.31 7.58 -9.25
CA PHE A 142 12.71 7.72 -10.59
C PHE A 142 13.60 8.50 -11.56
N VAL A 143 14.65 9.19 -11.07
CA VAL A 143 15.50 10.08 -11.90
C VAL A 143 16.27 9.32 -12.96
N GLY A 144 16.21 9.80 -14.19
CA GLY A 144 16.96 9.26 -15.32
C GLY A 144 16.50 7.87 -15.78
N GLN A 145 15.40 7.40 -15.26
CA GLN A 145 14.80 6.13 -15.69
C GLN A 145 13.92 6.34 -16.93
N THR A 146 13.89 5.34 -17.79
CA THR A 146 12.97 5.34 -18.93
C THR A 146 11.57 4.97 -18.49
N MET A 147 10.57 5.56 -19.17
CA MET A 147 9.17 5.16 -18.97
C MET A 147 8.98 3.67 -19.29
N LYS A 148 8.19 2.95 -18.51
CA LYS A 148 7.85 1.54 -18.75
C LYS A 148 7.07 1.37 -20.06
N PHE A 149 6.21 2.34 -20.37
CA PHE A 149 5.40 2.41 -21.60
C PHE A 149 4.97 3.86 -21.85
N ALA A 150 4.52 4.13 -23.08
CA ALA A 150 4.02 5.44 -23.51
C ALA A 150 2.53 5.61 -23.16
#